data_9a4eef9d74e3175c5037aa5456e273af
#
_entry.id   9a4eef9d74e3175c5037aa5456e273af
#
_cell.length_a   1.000
_cell.length_b   1.000
_cell.length_c   1.000
_cell.angle_alpha   90.00
_cell.angle_beta   90.00
_cell.angle_gamma   90.00
#
_symmetry.space_group_name_H-M   'P 1'
#
loop_
_entity.id
_entity.type
_entity.pdbx_description
1 polymer ?
#
loop_
_entity_poly.entity_id
_entity_poly.type
_entity_poly.pdbx_seq_one_letter_code
_entity_poly.pdbx_strand_id
1 'polypeptide(L)'
;MKYNLRPDERATLELRGLFEKFGYKKYKISKFEEYSLYATNRNFLIGDKVLTFTDLDGRLLAMKPDVTLSVINNTGATREKSEKLYYIENVYRENRENHCFKEINQMGLEYMGRIDRYSILEVLSLIHI
;
A
#
# COMPACT_ATOMS: atom_id res chain seq x y z
N MET A 1 -29.58 -4.85 -12.32
CA MET A 1 -28.69 -4.19 -13.29
C MET A 1 -27.43 -5.03 -13.44
N LYS A 2 -27.14 -5.55 -14.61
CA LYS A 2 -25.86 -6.28 -14.86
C LYS A 2 -24.80 -5.24 -15.21
N TYR A 3 -23.80 -5.09 -14.36
CA TYR A 3 -22.63 -4.28 -14.67
C TYR A 3 -21.68 -5.08 -15.58
N ASN A 4 -21.24 -4.46 -16.65
CA ASN A 4 -20.19 -5.04 -17.49
C ASN A 4 -18.84 -4.66 -16.92
N LEU A 5 -18.35 -5.44 -15.96
CA LEU A 5 -17.07 -5.24 -15.31
C LEU A 5 -15.91 -5.69 -16.22
N ARG A 6 -14.88 -4.87 -16.29
CA ARG A 6 -13.62 -5.30 -16.90
C ARG A 6 -12.96 -6.39 -16.03
N PRO A 7 -12.08 -7.21 -16.61
CA PRO A 7 -11.41 -8.29 -15.86
C PRO A 7 -10.69 -7.82 -14.61
N ASP A 8 -10.03 -6.68 -14.67
CA ASP A 8 -9.32 -6.08 -13.52
C ASP A 8 -10.27 -5.61 -12.41
N GLU A 9 -11.42 -5.03 -12.78
CA GLU A 9 -12.45 -4.63 -11.82
C GLU A 9 -13.06 -5.85 -11.11
N ARG A 10 -13.33 -6.91 -11.87
CA ARG A 10 -13.84 -8.17 -11.31
C ARG A 10 -12.84 -8.79 -10.34
N ALA A 11 -11.57 -8.92 -10.75
CA ALA A 11 -10.51 -9.44 -9.91
C ALA A 11 -10.37 -8.64 -8.60
N THR A 12 -10.42 -7.32 -8.69
CA THR A 12 -10.37 -6.43 -7.52
C THR A 12 -11.51 -6.69 -6.55
N LEU A 13 -12.75 -6.84 -7.05
CA LEU A 13 -13.91 -7.12 -6.21
C LEU A 13 -13.85 -8.51 -5.57
N GLU A 14 -13.41 -9.52 -6.29
CA GLU A 14 -13.25 -10.88 -5.78
C GLU A 14 -12.18 -10.96 -4.70
N LEU A 15 -11.01 -10.34 -4.93
CA LEU A 15 -9.93 -10.27 -3.94
C LEU A 15 -10.35 -9.48 -2.70
N ARG A 16 -11.04 -8.36 -2.89
CA ARG A 16 -11.60 -7.60 -1.76
C ARG A 16 -12.50 -8.46 -0.89
N GLY A 17 -13.46 -9.16 -1.50
CA GLY A 17 -14.38 -10.05 -0.79
C GLY A 17 -13.62 -11.15 -0.02
N LEU A 18 -12.58 -11.72 -0.62
CA LEU A 18 -11.72 -12.70 0.01
C LEU A 18 -10.98 -12.13 1.22
N PHE A 19 -10.35 -10.96 1.09
CA PHE A 19 -9.63 -10.33 2.20
C PHE A 19 -10.55 -9.97 3.36
N GLU A 20 -11.74 -9.44 3.08
CA GLU A 20 -12.75 -9.13 4.10
C GLU A 20 -13.24 -10.40 4.81
N LYS A 21 -13.36 -11.51 4.09
CA LYS A 21 -13.71 -12.83 4.67
C LYS A 21 -12.65 -13.32 5.66
N PHE A 22 -11.38 -13.01 5.43
CA PHE A 22 -10.28 -13.33 6.35
C PHE A 22 -10.06 -12.28 7.44
N GLY A 23 -10.94 -11.29 7.56
CA GLY A 23 -10.93 -10.29 8.62
C GLY A 23 -10.06 -9.07 8.35
N TYR A 24 -9.58 -8.88 7.12
CA TYR A 24 -8.87 -7.66 6.72
C TYR A 24 -9.85 -6.52 6.52
N LYS A 25 -9.49 -5.35 7.00
CA LYS A 25 -10.27 -4.12 6.87
C LYS A 25 -9.65 -3.21 5.82
N LYS A 26 -10.49 -2.55 5.05
CA LYS A 26 -10.02 -1.56 4.07
C LYS A 26 -9.38 -0.38 4.77
N TYR A 27 -8.15 -0.08 4.38
CA TYR A 27 -7.40 1.08 4.83
C TYR A 27 -7.26 2.07 3.67
N LYS A 28 -7.66 3.31 3.93
CA LYS A 28 -7.53 4.39 2.95
C LYS A 28 -6.35 5.28 3.35
N ILE A 29 -5.47 5.51 2.40
CA ILE A 29 -4.22 6.23 2.61
C ILE A 29 -4.23 7.52 1.79
N SER A 30 -3.57 8.56 2.29
CA SER A 30 -3.31 9.77 1.52
C SER A 30 -2.45 9.47 0.29
N LYS A 31 -2.65 10.20 -0.81
CA LYS A 31 -1.83 10.06 -2.03
C LYS A 31 -0.40 10.52 -1.84
N PHE A 32 -0.15 11.40 -0.88
CA PHE A 32 1.15 11.98 -0.59
C PHE A 32 1.40 12.05 0.91
N GLU A 33 2.67 12.07 1.26
CA GLU A 33 3.19 12.13 2.62
C GLU A 33 4.32 13.15 2.70
N GLU A 34 4.74 13.52 3.89
CA GLU A 34 5.96 14.34 4.04
C GLU A 34 7.17 13.58 3.49
N TYR A 35 8.00 14.27 2.71
CA TYR A 35 9.21 13.67 2.11
C TYR A 35 10.16 13.08 3.15
N SER A 36 10.20 13.65 4.35
CA SER A 36 11.03 13.17 5.46
C SER A 36 10.77 11.70 5.81
N LEU A 37 9.55 11.22 5.66
CA LEU A 37 9.21 9.80 5.88
C LEU A 37 10.05 8.89 4.97
N TYR A 38 10.16 9.24 3.71
CA TYR A 38 10.91 8.46 2.71
C TYR A 38 12.41 8.69 2.81
N ALA A 39 12.83 9.91 3.12
CA ALA A 39 14.25 10.26 3.27
C ALA A 39 14.93 9.49 4.42
N THR A 40 14.21 9.30 5.54
CA THR A 40 14.70 8.55 6.71
C THR A 40 14.64 7.03 6.51
N ASN A 41 13.79 6.55 5.60
CA ASN A 41 13.53 5.12 5.42
C ASN A 41 13.91 4.60 4.03
N ARG A 42 14.97 5.14 3.44
CA ARG A 42 15.41 4.80 2.07
C ARG A 42 15.61 3.31 1.81
N ASN A 43 16.02 2.55 2.83
CA ASN A 43 16.24 1.11 2.71
C ASN A 43 14.96 0.30 2.42
N PHE A 44 13.80 0.88 2.66
CA PHE A 44 12.50 0.25 2.38
C PHE A 44 11.93 0.64 1.01
N LEU A 45 12.58 1.54 0.29
CA LEU A 45 12.08 2.00 -1.01
C LEU A 45 12.53 1.08 -2.13
N ILE A 46 11.60 0.77 -3.01
CA ILE A 46 11.89 0.10 -4.28
C ILE A 46 12.30 1.19 -5.29
N GLY A 47 13.58 1.55 -5.30
CA GLY A 47 14.13 2.58 -6.18
C GLY A 47 14.59 3.83 -5.44
N ASP A 48 15.46 4.61 -6.10
CA ASP A 48 16.15 5.73 -5.46
C ASP A 48 15.42 7.06 -5.59
N LYS A 49 14.41 7.14 -6.45
CA LYS A 49 13.74 8.40 -6.77
C LYS A 49 12.28 8.42 -6.32
N VAL A 50 11.93 9.54 -5.72
CA VAL A 50 10.59 9.84 -5.23
C VAL A 50 10.11 11.12 -5.91
N LEU A 51 8.87 11.12 -6.39
CA LEU A 51 8.26 12.31 -6.95
C LEU A 51 7.88 13.28 -5.82
N THR A 52 8.49 14.45 -5.81
CA THR A 52 8.28 15.46 -4.77
C THR A 52 7.63 16.72 -5.32
N PHE A 53 6.94 17.43 -4.46
CA PHE A 53 6.36 18.73 -4.73
C PHE A 53 6.27 19.56 -3.45
N THR A 54 6.07 20.86 -3.59
CA THR A 54 5.94 21.77 -2.45
C THR A 54 4.48 22.08 -2.19
N ASP A 55 4.08 21.94 -0.93
CA ASP A 55 2.76 22.32 -0.43
C ASP A 55 2.59 23.84 -0.38
N LEU A 56 1.36 24.29 -0.19
CA LEU A 56 1.03 25.73 -0.06
C LEU A 56 1.76 26.41 1.10
N ASP A 57 2.06 25.67 2.15
CA ASP A 57 2.82 26.15 3.33
C ASP A 57 4.35 26.00 3.17
N GLY A 58 4.84 25.65 2.00
CA GLY A 58 6.27 25.47 1.72
C GLY A 58 6.87 24.14 2.20
N ARG A 59 6.04 23.21 2.68
CA ARG A 59 6.50 21.87 3.09
C ARG A 59 6.79 21.02 1.86
N LEU A 60 7.87 20.24 1.93
CA LEU A 60 8.21 19.27 0.89
C LEU A 60 7.42 17.97 1.10
N LEU A 61 6.56 17.68 0.14
CA LEU A 61 5.73 16.48 0.10
C LEU A 61 6.22 15.52 -0.98
N ALA A 62 5.88 14.27 -0.85
CA ALA A 62 6.20 13.20 -1.79
C ALA A 62 4.94 12.42 -2.18
N MET A 63 4.82 12.12 -3.47
CA MET A 63 3.85 11.12 -3.94
C MET A 63 4.36 9.75 -3.52
N LYS A 64 3.51 8.97 -2.84
CA LYS A 64 3.97 7.71 -2.25
C LYS A 64 4.48 6.71 -3.29
N PRO A 65 5.73 6.26 -3.16
CA PRO A 65 6.31 5.22 -4.00
C PRO A 65 5.93 3.81 -3.51
N ASP A 66 5.49 3.71 -2.26
CA ASP A 66 5.13 2.48 -1.57
C ASP A 66 4.01 2.74 -0.56
N VAL A 67 3.19 1.72 -0.34
CA VAL A 67 2.07 1.78 0.60
C VAL A 67 2.46 1.31 1.99
N THR A 68 3.30 0.31 2.11
CA THR A 68 3.66 -0.33 3.38
C THR A 68 4.20 0.67 4.40
N LEU A 69 5.10 1.54 3.98
CA LEU A 69 5.68 2.56 4.85
C LEU A 69 4.63 3.54 5.39
N SER A 70 3.72 3.97 4.53
CA SER A 70 2.61 4.84 4.91
C SER A 70 1.67 4.16 5.91
N VAL A 71 1.36 2.88 5.70
CA VAL A 71 0.54 2.09 6.62
C VAL A 71 1.22 1.99 7.98
N ILE A 72 2.48 1.61 8.03
CA ILE A 72 3.23 1.46 9.29
C ILE A 72 3.29 2.78 10.06
N ASN A 73 3.54 3.89 9.37
CA ASN A 73 3.66 5.20 9.99
C ASN A 73 2.33 5.70 10.59
N ASN A 74 1.21 5.35 9.97
CA ASN A 74 -0.12 5.85 10.35
C ASN A 74 -0.93 4.88 11.19
N THR A 75 -0.45 3.67 11.44
CA THR A 75 -1.12 2.69 12.29
C THR A 75 -0.49 2.60 13.68
N GLY A 76 -1.34 2.46 14.67
CA GLY A 76 -0.91 2.23 16.05
C GLY A 76 -0.72 0.74 16.39
N ALA A 77 -0.27 -0.06 15.44
CA ALA A 77 -0.04 -1.48 15.67
C ALA A 77 1.02 -1.70 16.74
N THR A 78 0.70 -2.49 17.75
CA THR A 78 1.60 -2.87 18.84
C THR A 78 1.85 -4.36 18.80
N ARG A 79 2.88 -4.83 19.53
CA ARG A 79 3.13 -6.27 19.67
C ARG A 79 1.97 -7.05 20.30
N GLU A 80 1.10 -6.36 21.02
CA GLU A 80 -0.03 -6.99 21.71
C GLU A 80 -1.30 -7.03 20.88
N LYS A 81 -1.44 -6.08 19.94
CA LYS A 81 -2.63 -5.95 19.11
C LYS A 81 -2.27 -6.15 17.63
N SER A 82 -2.81 -7.24 17.06
CA SER A 82 -2.68 -7.48 15.62
C SER A 82 -3.68 -6.64 14.83
N GLU A 83 -3.22 -6.09 13.72
CA GLU A 83 -4.06 -5.39 12.74
C GLU A 83 -3.93 -6.05 11.38
N LYS A 84 -5.07 -6.25 10.74
CA LYS A 84 -5.19 -6.84 9.40
C LYS A 84 -5.84 -5.82 8.48
N LEU A 85 -5.07 -5.29 7.56
CA LEU A 85 -5.51 -4.23 6.65
C LEU A 85 -5.30 -4.66 5.20
N TYR A 86 -6.17 -4.21 4.31
CA TYR A 86 -5.93 -4.28 2.87
C TYR A 86 -6.12 -2.89 2.26
N TYR A 87 -5.47 -2.66 1.14
CA TYR A 87 -5.54 -1.39 0.42
C TYR A 87 -5.69 -1.58 -1.08
N ILE A 88 -6.28 -0.58 -1.72
CA ILE A 88 -6.33 -0.44 -3.17
C ILE A 88 -5.91 1.00 -3.44
N GLU A 89 -4.66 1.22 -3.80
CA GLU A 89 -4.06 2.53 -3.88
C GLU A 89 -3.11 2.65 -5.08
N ASN A 90 -2.94 3.87 -5.55
CA ASN A 90 -1.95 4.18 -6.55
C ASN A 90 -0.61 4.55 -5.90
N VAL A 91 0.46 4.02 -6.47
CA VAL A 91 1.84 4.37 -6.13
C VAL A 91 2.53 4.97 -7.35
N TYR A 92 3.56 5.76 -7.10
CA TYR A 92 4.25 6.54 -8.12
C TYR A 92 5.72 6.15 -8.15
N ARG A 93 6.14 5.47 -9.23
CA ARG A 93 7.50 4.95 -9.36
C ARG A 93 8.14 5.42 -10.66
N GLU A 94 9.45 5.63 -10.62
CA GLU A 94 10.22 5.92 -11.82
C GLU A 94 10.24 4.70 -12.76
N ASN A 95 9.94 4.96 -14.02
CA ASN A 95 10.25 4.02 -15.08
C ASN A 95 11.67 4.30 -15.59
N ARG A 96 12.58 3.37 -15.37
CA ARG A 96 14.00 3.52 -15.73
C ARG A 96 14.25 3.62 -17.22
N GLU A 97 13.36 3.08 -18.05
CA GLU A 97 13.54 3.07 -19.51
C GLU A 97 13.34 4.46 -20.14
N ASN A 98 12.37 5.22 -19.67
CA ASN A 98 11.99 6.51 -20.23
C ASN A 98 12.17 7.69 -19.28
N HIS A 99 12.73 7.48 -18.09
CA HIS A 99 12.94 8.49 -17.03
C HIS A 99 11.66 9.25 -16.63
N CYS A 100 10.51 8.63 -16.76
CA CYS A 100 9.22 9.19 -16.34
C CYS A 100 8.67 8.47 -15.10
N PHE A 101 7.87 9.18 -14.30
CA PHE A 101 7.12 8.56 -13.24
C PHE A 101 5.86 7.89 -13.78
N LYS A 102 5.58 6.69 -13.30
CA LYS A 102 4.34 5.96 -13.57
C LYS A 102 3.45 5.92 -12.34
N GLU A 103 2.16 6.11 -12.56
CA GLU A 103 1.11 5.79 -11.61
C GLU A 103 0.74 4.32 -11.75
N ILE A 104 0.92 3.55 -10.68
CA ILE A 104 0.66 2.11 -10.65
C ILE A 104 -0.44 1.85 -9.63
N ASN A 105 -1.55 1.24 -10.07
CA ASN A 105 -2.57 0.76 -9.15
C ASN A 105 -2.08 -0.51 -8.47
N GLN A 106 -2.08 -0.50 -7.15
CA GLN A 106 -1.60 -1.59 -6.32
C GLN A 106 -2.67 -2.01 -5.33
N MET A 107 -2.96 -3.30 -5.27
CA MET A 107 -3.76 -3.90 -4.24
C MET A 107 -2.88 -4.79 -3.38
N GLY A 108 -2.99 -4.67 -2.07
CA GLY A 108 -2.17 -5.44 -1.16
C GLY A 108 -2.82 -5.56 0.21
N LEU A 109 -2.19 -6.35 1.05
CA LEU A 109 -2.59 -6.55 2.43
C LEU A 109 -1.40 -6.47 3.38
N GLU A 110 -1.68 -6.03 4.61
CA GLU A 110 -0.70 -5.91 5.67
C GLU A 110 -1.23 -6.58 6.93
N TYR A 111 -0.42 -7.46 7.48
CA TYR A 111 -0.66 -8.08 8.79
C TYR A 111 0.40 -7.57 9.76
N MET A 112 -0.01 -6.84 10.78
CA MET A 112 0.90 -6.20 11.75
C MET A 112 0.57 -6.64 13.16
N GLY A 113 1.57 -6.55 14.04
CA GLY A 113 1.45 -6.90 15.45
C GLY A 113 2.05 -8.27 15.77
N ARG A 114 1.33 -9.10 16.48
CA ARG A 114 1.81 -10.44 16.84
C ARG A 114 1.76 -11.37 15.63
N ILE A 115 2.93 -11.74 15.13
CA ILE A 115 3.10 -12.63 13.98
C ILE A 115 3.45 -14.04 14.46
N ASP A 116 2.69 -15.02 14.01
CA ASP A 116 2.93 -16.44 14.23
C ASP A 116 2.97 -17.22 12.91
N ARG A 117 3.19 -18.53 12.98
CA ARG A 117 3.24 -19.37 11.77
C ARG A 117 1.94 -19.32 10.98
N TYR A 118 0.82 -19.27 11.67
CA TYR A 118 -0.50 -19.24 11.02
C TYR A 118 -0.70 -17.92 10.25
N SER A 119 -0.36 -16.78 10.84
CA SER A 119 -0.48 -15.48 10.18
C SER A 119 0.43 -15.38 8.95
N ILE A 120 1.63 -15.93 9.00
CA ILE A 120 2.54 -15.99 7.85
C ILE A 120 1.94 -16.83 6.72
N LEU A 121 1.42 -18.02 7.03
CA LEU A 121 0.79 -18.90 6.05
C LEU A 121 -0.47 -18.28 5.45
N GLU A 122 -1.27 -17.60 6.25
CA GLU A 122 -2.45 -16.88 5.80
C GLU A 122 -2.08 -15.81 4.76
N VAL A 123 -1.13 -14.94 5.09
CA VAL A 123 -0.68 -13.87 4.17
C VAL A 123 -0.11 -14.46 2.88
N LEU A 124 0.76 -15.46 2.98
CA LEU A 124 1.36 -16.09 1.80
C LEU A 124 0.31 -16.75 0.91
N SER A 125 -0.69 -17.42 1.49
CA SER A 125 -1.75 -18.05 0.71
C SER A 125 -2.66 -17.03 0.01
N LEU A 126 -2.97 -15.91 0.67
CA LEU A 126 -3.77 -14.83 0.08
C LEU A 126 -3.04 -14.10 -1.04
N ILE A 127 -1.73 -13.92 -0.94
CA ILE A 127 -0.91 -13.31 -1.99
C ILE A 127 -0.74 -14.27 -3.18
N HIS A 128 -0.67 -15.58 -2.93
CA HIS A 128 -0.45 -16.58 -3.97
C HIS A 128 -1.66 -16.77 -4.91
N ILE A 129 -2.85 -16.44 -4.45
CA ILE A 129 -4.05 -16.48 -5.28
C ILE A 129 -3.96 -15.46 -6.41
#